data_83d6d461dbce06304938691c3e598911
#
_entry.id   83d6d461dbce06304938691c3e598911
#
_cell.length_a   1.000
_cell.length_b   1.000
_cell.length_c   1.000
_cell.angle_alpha   90.00
_cell.angle_beta   90.00
_cell.angle_gamma   90.00
#
_symmetry.space_group_name_H-M   'P 1'
#
loop_
_entity.id
_entity.type
_entity.pdbx_description
1 polymer ?
#
loop_
_entity_poly.entity_id
_entity_poly.type
_entity_poly.pdbx_seq_one_letter_code
_entity_poly.pdbx_strand_id
1 'polypeptide(L)'
;MQLGDYTEKIRHFNRFYTRIIGVNNQYTDQTKYSSIEAQILYEISIKEDCTAVYLRDYFKLDKGYLSRILKRFDEGKLITKQISQEDKRISYLHITDYGLKELDTLINSSNEITRNMINKIPAEKLDELVQSMIKIESILKDYENEI
;
A
#
# COMPACT_ATOMS: atom_id res chain seq x y z
N MET A 1 -9.71 28.54 12.58
CA MET A 1 -10.46 27.66 11.64
C MET A 1 -11.44 26.80 12.44
N GLN A 2 -12.65 26.65 11.96
CA GLN A 2 -13.61 25.72 12.54
C GLN A 2 -13.32 24.30 12.04
N LEU A 3 -13.83 23.28 12.72
CA LEU A 3 -13.59 21.86 12.35
C LEU A 3 -14.01 21.55 10.91
N GLY A 4 -15.11 22.15 10.43
CA GLY A 4 -15.56 22.02 9.05
C GLY A 4 -14.57 22.49 8.01
N ASP A 5 -13.84 23.59 8.30
CA ASP A 5 -12.82 24.16 7.41
C ASP A 5 -11.63 23.21 7.24
N TYR A 6 -11.21 22.53 8.33
CA TYR A 6 -10.15 21.52 8.27
C TYR A 6 -10.59 20.32 7.45
N THR A 7 -11.81 19.84 7.67
CA THR A 7 -12.37 18.70 6.93
C THR A 7 -12.38 18.97 5.43
N GLU A 8 -12.84 20.14 5.01
CA GLU A 8 -12.90 20.50 3.59
C GLU A 8 -11.50 20.58 2.96
N LYS A 9 -10.55 21.23 3.64
CA LYS A 9 -9.16 21.34 3.15
C LYS A 9 -8.46 19.99 3.03
N ILE A 10 -8.61 19.12 4.02
CA ILE A 10 -8.03 17.77 3.98
C ILE A 10 -8.66 16.97 2.84
N ARG A 11 -9.99 17.00 2.69
CA ARG A 11 -10.67 16.32 1.58
C ARG A 11 -10.23 16.86 0.22
N HIS A 12 -10.05 18.16 0.09
CA HIS A 12 -9.55 18.78 -1.14
C HIS A 12 -8.15 18.28 -1.47
N PHE A 13 -7.24 18.30 -0.49
CA PHE A 13 -5.88 17.79 -0.66
C PHE A 13 -5.87 16.31 -1.04
N ASN A 14 -6.67 15.49 -0.37
CA ASN A 14 -6.75 14.06 -0.67
C ASN A 14 -7.19 13.80 -2.12
N ARG A 15 -8.23 14.50 -2.60
CA ARG A 15 -8.68 14.38 -4.00
C ARG A 15 -7.61 14.83 -5.00
N PHE A 16 -6.93 15.94 -4.71
CA PHE A 16 -5.84 16.44 -5.55
C PHE A 16 -4.68 15.44 -5.60
N TYR A 17 -4.20 15.02 -4.43
CA TYR A 17 -3.03 14.17 -4.30
C TYR A 17 -3.24 12.79 -4.92
N THR A 18 -4.37 12.12 -4.65
CA THR A 18 -4.69 10.81 -5.24
C THR A 18 -4.77 10.87 -6.77
N ARG A 19 -5.26 11.97 -7.33
CA ARG A 19 -5.26 12.20 -8.77
C ARG A 19 -3.85 12.36 -9.34
N ILE A 20 -2.99 13.13 -8.68
CA ILE A 20 -1.63 13.39 -9.14
C ILE A 20 -0.76 12.12 -9.11
N ILE A 21 -0.85 11.33 -8.06
CA ILE A 21 -0.09 10.07 -7.94
C ILE A 21 -0.73 8.89 -8.69
N GLY A 22 -1.91 9.10 -9.28
CA GLY A 22 -2.57 8.09 -10.10
C GLY A 22 -3.08 6.86 -9.33
N VAL A 23 -3.42 6.99 -8.05
CA VAL A 23 -3.91 5.86 -7.21
C VAL A 23 -5.09 5.13 -7.85
N ASN A 24 -5.96 5.86 -8.56
CA ASN A 24 -7.13 5.29 -9.23
C ASN A 24 -6.82 4.78 -10.66
N ASN A 25 -5.63 5.06 -11.18
CA ASN A 25 -5.20 4.47 -12.43
C ASN A 25 -4.76 3.04 -12.09
N GLN A 26 -5.35 2.06 -12.77
CA GLN A 26 -4.73 0.76 -12.83
C GLN A 26 -3.30 1.02 -13.28
N TYR A 27 -2.33 0.52 -12.52
CA TYR A 27 -0.92 0.61 -12.90
C TYR A 27 -0.80 0.09 -14.33
N THR A 28 -0.86 0.98 -15.29
CA THR A 28 -0.81 0.75 -16.73
C THR A 28 -1.37 -0.62 -17.18
N ASP A 29 -1.81 -0.78 -18.37
CA ASP A 29 -2.33 -2.03 -18.97
C ASP A 29 -1.40 -3.26 -18.82
N GLN A 30 -0.28 -3.10 -18.13
CA GLN A 30 0.76 -4.13 -17.92
C GLN A 30 0.67 -4.82 -16.55
N THR A 31 -0.09 -4.30 -15.59
CA THR A 31 -0.19 -4.95 -14.27
C THR A 31 -1.62 -5.38 -13.96
N LYS A 32 -1.76 -6.64 -13.55
CA LYS A 32 -3.04 -7.25 -13.16
C LYS A 32 -3.50 -6.82 -11.75
N TYR A 33 -2.69 -6.05 -11.04
CA TYR A 33 -2.88 -5.77 -9.62
C TYR A 33 -3.12 -4.28 -9.36
N SER A 34 -4.03 -3.99 -8.43
CA SER A 34 -4.29 -2.63 -7.96
C SER A 34 -3.17 -2.16 -7.01
N SER A 35 -3.16 -0.86 -6.70
CA SER A 35 -2.22 -0.26 -5.75
C SER A 35 -2.26 -0.94 -4.38
N ILE A 36 -3.45 -1.18 -3.85
CA ILE A 36 -3.60 -1.85 -2.54
C ILE A 36 -3.12 -3.31 -2.58
N GLU A 37 -3.37 -4.03 -3.66
CA GLU A 37 -2.87 -5.39 -3.84
C GLU A 37 -1.34 -5.42 -3.88
N ALA A 38 -0.72 -4.48 -4.59
CA ALA A 38 0.74 -4.36 -4.62
C ALA A 38 1.31 -4.06 -3.23
N GLN A 39 0.68 -3.18 -2.46
CA GLN A 39 1.09 -2.87 -1.10
C GLN A 39 0.94 -4.07 -0.16
N ILE A 40 -0.14 -4.83 -0.27
CA ILE A 40 -0.35 -6.06 0.51
C ILE A 40 0.72 -7.09 0.19
N LEU A 41 1.01 -7.31 -1.09
CA LEU A 41 2.05 -8.26 -1.52
C LEU A 41 3.44 -7.83 -1.00
N TYR A 42 3.74 -6.54 -1.05
CA TYR A 42 4.97 -5.99 -0.48
C TYR A 42 5.05 -6.24 1.02
N GLU A 43 3.98 -5.97 1.76
CA GLU A 43 3.95 -6.18 3.22
C GLU A 43 4.14 -7.66 3.58
N ILE A 44 3.53 -8.59 2.83
CA ILE A 44 3.77 -10.04 2.99
C ILE A 44 5.26 -10.36 2.77
N SER A 45 5.93 -9.68 1.84
CA SER A 45 7.34 -9.94 1.54
C SER A 45 8.31 -9.53 2.64
N ILE A 46 7.96 -8.51 3.42
CA ILE A 46 8.86 -7.93 4.44
C ILE A 46 8.48 -8.30 5.88
N LYS A 47 7.20 -8.63 6.12
CA LYS A 47 6.70 -8.92 7.47
C LYS A 47 6.97 -10.37 7.84
N GLU A 48 7.81 -10.58 8.86
CA GLU A 48 7.99 -11.89 9.47
C GLU A 48 6.69 -12.35 10.14
N ASP A 49 6.36 -13.63 9.99
CA ASP A 49 5.13 -14.23 10.54
C ASP A 49 3.85 -13.47 10.15
N CYS A 50 3.78 -13.03 8.89
CA CYS A 50 2.63 -12.28 8.37
C CYS A 50 1.35 -13.11 8.40
N THR A 51 0.28 -12.54 8.93
CA THR A 51 -1.06 -13.16 8.98
C THR A 51 -2.12 -12.29 8.33
N ALA A 52 -3.25 -12.88 7.98
CA ALA A 52 -4.40 -12.13 7.46
C ALA A 52 -4.92 -11.10 8.50
N VAL A 53 -4.92 -11.45 9.77
CA VAL A 53 -5.33 -10.52 10.85
C VAL A 53 -4.41 -9.32 10.89
N TYR A 54 -3.10 -9.53 10.83
CA TYR A 54 -2.13 -8.44 10.77
C TYR A 54 -2.38 -7.50 9.59
N LEU A 55 -2.55 -8.05 8.38
CA LEU A 55 -2.80 -7.26 7.17
C LEU A 55 -4.11 -6.48 7.24
N ARG A 56 -5.16 -7.11 7.76
CA ARG A 56 -6.45 -6.45 7.94
C ARG A 56 -6.34 -5.23 8.84
N ASP A 57 -5.66 -5.38 9.97
CA ASP A 57 -5.51 -4.32 10.96
C ASP A 57 -4.54 -3.23 10.46
N TYR A 58 -3.44 -3.62 9.82
CA TYR A 58 -2.47 -2.69 9.24
C TYR A 58 -3.07 -1.81 8.15
N PHE A 59 -3.79 -2.40 7.20
CA PHE A 59 -4.40 -1.68 6.09
C PHE A 59 -5.83 -1.20 6.38
N LYS A 60 -6.39 -1.52 7.54
CA LYS A 60 -7.77 -1.18 7.94
C LYS A 60 -8.79 -1.66 6.89
N LEU A 61 -8.67 -2.91 6.47
CA LEU A 61 -9.48 -3.51 5.43
C LEU A 61 -10.62 -4.36 6.00
N ASP A 62 -11.72 -4.42 5.23
CA ASP A 62 -12.76 -5.39 5.45
C ASP A 62 -12.24 -6.82 5.29
N LYS A 63 -12.65 -7.71 6.20
CA LYS A 63 -12.24 -9.12 6.22
C LYS A 63 -12.53 -9.84 4.90
N GLY A 64 -13.72 -9.63 4.35
CA GLY A 64 -14.13 -10.27 3.09
C GLY A 64 -13.34 -9.77 1.90
N TYR A 65 -13.04 -8.48 1.86
CA TYR A 65 -12.22 -7.87 0.80
C TYR A 65 -10.80 -8.41 0.81
N LEU A 66 -10.14 -8.41 1.97
CA LEU A 66 -8.79 -8.98 2.12
C LEU A 66 -8.77 -10.47 1.79
N SER A 67 -9.78 -11.22 2.24
CA SER A 67 -9.88 -12.66 1.97
C SER A 67 -9.93 -12.97 0.48
N ARG A 68 -10.65 -12.17 -0.30
CA ARG A 68 -10.67 -12.30 -1.78
C ARG A 68 -9.32 -12.00 -2.42
N ILE A 69 -8.61 -11.00 -1.93
CA ILE A 69 -7.26 -10.67 -2.42
C ILE A 69 -6.29 -11.82 -2.13
N LEU A 70 -6.26 -12.31 -0.90
CA LEU A 70 -5.37 -13.39 -0.50
C LEU A 70 -5.67 -14.70 -1.24
N LYS A 71 -6.96 -15.01 -1.47
CA LYS A 71 -7.37 -16.15 -2.27
C LYS A 71 -6.83 -16.04 -3.71
N ARG A 72 -6.93 -14.86 -4.32
CA ARG A 72 -6.41 -14.60 -5.66
C ARG A 72 -4.89 -14.73 -5.72
N PHE A 73 -4.18 -14.28 -4.69
CA PHE A 73 -2.73 -14.44 -4.59
C PHE A 73 -2.32 -15.91 -4.43
N ASP A 74 -3.05 -16.67 -3.64
CA ASP A 74 -2.81 -18.09 -3.43
C ASP A 74 -3.06 -18.90 -4.71
N GLU A 75 -4.20 -18.70 -5.37
CA GLU A 75 -4.54 -19.31 -6.65
C GLU A 75 -3.54 -18.93 -7.76
N GLY A 76 -3.07 -17.69 -7.77
CA GLY A 76 -2.04 -17.18 -8.68
C GLY A 76 -0.62 -17.60 -8.32
N LYS A 77 -0.43 -18.36 -7.25
CA LYS A 77 0.89 -18.83 -6.75
C LYS A 77 1.86 -17.72 -6.39
N LEU A 78 1.35 -16.56 -6.01
CA LEU A 78 2.16 -15.46 -5.51
C LEU A 78 2.57 -15.66 -4.05
N ILE A 79 1.73 -16.33 -3.29
CA ILE A 79 1.93 -16.63 -1.87
C ILE A 79 1.66 -18.10 -1.58
N THR A 80 2.17 -18.57 -0.45
CA THR A 80 1.82 -19.83 0.18
C THR A 80 1.28 -19.56 1.59
N LYS A 81 0.49 -20.50 2.10
CA LYS A 81 -0.04 -20.49 3.46
C LYS A 81 0.54 -21.65 4.24
N GLN A 82 1.06 -21.34 5.42
CA GLN A 82 1.58 -22.34 6.36
C GLN A 82 0.74 -22.29 7.64
N ILE A 83 0.04 -23.38 7.95
CA ILE A 83 -0.75 -23.49 9.16
C ILE A 83 0.20 -23.60 10.36
N SER A 84 -0.05 -22.79 11.40
CA SER A 84 0.70 -22.86 12.64
C SER A 84 0.51 -24.23 13.33
N GLN A 85 1.61 -24.82 13.80
CA GLN A 85 1.55 -26.07 14.55
C GLN A 85 1.04 -25.84 15.99
N GLU A 86 1.22 -24.64 16.52
CA GLU A 86 0.78 -24.28 17.86
C GLU A 86 -0.71 -23.94 17.93
N ASP A 87 -1.21 -23.23 16.92
CA ASP A 87 -2.63 -22.88 16.80
C ASP A 87 -3.08 -23.01 15.34
N LYS A 88 -3.84 -24.07 15.05
CA LYS A 88 -4.35 -24.38 13.69
C LYS A 88 -5.30 -23.34 13.08
N ARG A 89 -5.75 -22.37 13.89
CA ARG A 89 -6.55 -21.24 13.42
C ARG A 89 -5.71 -20.14 12.76
N ILE A 90 -4.39 -20.17 12.93
CA ILE A 90 -3.44 -19.21 12.42
C ILE A 90 -2.75 -19.80 11.19
N SER A 91 -2.75 -19.04 10.09
CA SER A 91 -1.95 -19.33 8.89
C SER A 91 -0.97 -18.20 8.64
N TYR A 92 0.29 -18.55 8.49
CA TYR A 92 1.33 -17.63 8.08
C TYR A 92 1.38 -17.53 6.55
N LEU A 93 1.53 -16.32 6.06
CA LEU A 93 1.60 -16.01 4.65
C LEU A 93 3.07 -15.79 4.25
N HIS A 94 3.48 -16.45 3.18
CA HIS A 94 4.82 -16.32 2.63
C HIS A 94 4.74 -16.01 1.15
N ILE A 95 5.58 -15.08 0.69
CA ILE A 95 5.71 -14.79 -0.73
C ILE A 95 6.53 -15.89 -1.42
N THR A 96 6.12 -16.29 -2.62
CA THR A 96 6.86 -17.25 -3.44
C THR A 96 7.93 -16.54 -4.28
N ASP A 97 8.84 -17.29 -4.90
CA ASP A 97 9.81 -16.72 -5.85
C ASP A 97 9.11 -16.06 -7.03
N TYR A 98 8.02 -16.65 -7.51
CA TYR A 98 7.17 -16.03 -8.53
C TYR A 98 6.51 -14.76 -8.04
N GLY A 99 6.01 -14.74 -6.80
CA GLY A 99 5.46 -13.55 -6.15
C GLY A 99 6.48 -12.42 -6.05
N LEU A 100 7.74 -12.72 -5.72
CA LEU A 100 8.82 -11.73 -5.69
C LEU A 100 9.09 -11.12 -7.06
N LYS A 101 9.07 -11.91 -8.14
CA LYS A 101 9.24 -11.41 -9.51
C LYS A 101 8.11 -10.46 -9.91
N GLU A 102 6.87 -10.83 -9.61
CA GLU A 102 5.70 -9.98 -9.86
C GLU A 102 5.78 -8.68 -9.04
N LEU A 103 6.20 -8.77 -7.78
CA LEU A 103 6.39 -7.60 -6.92
C LEU A 103 7.46 -6.65 -7.47
N ASP A 104 8.60 -7.16 -7.96
CA ASP A 104 9.64 -6.34 -8.58
C ASP A 104 9.11 -5.58 -9.79
N THR A 105 8.29 -6.22 -10.62
CA THR A 105 7.63 -5.57 -11.75
C THR A 105 6.71 -4.43 -11.30
N LEU A 106 5.93 -4.66 -10.23
CA LEU A 106 5.04 -3.65 -9.66
C LEU A 106 5.80 -2.47 -9.06
N ILE A 107 6.89 -2.74 -8.33
CA ILE A 107 7.76 -1.70 -7.75
C ILE A 107 8.40 -0.86 -8.87
N ASN A 108 8.91 -1.48 -9.92
CA ASN A 108 9.52 -0.78 -11.04
C ASN A 108 8.52 0.12 -11.75
N SER A 109 7.29 -0.34 -11.96
CA SER A 109 6.21 0.47 -12.54
C SER A 109 5.85 1.66 -11.65
N SER A 110 5.76 1.46 -10.34
CA SER A 110 5.52 2.52 -9.36
C SER A 110 6.67 3.55 -9.33
N ASN A 111 7.91 3.09 -9.40
CA ASN A 111 9.08 3.95 -9.46
C ASN A 111 9.09 4.81 -10.73
N GLU A 112 8.66 4.27 -11.85
CA GLU A 112 8.57 5.01 -13.12
C GLU A 112 7.54 6.13 -13.03
N ILE A 113 6.35 5.87 -12.47
CA ILE A 113 5.32 6.89 -12.24
C ILE A 113 5.87 8.00 -11.35
N THR A 114 6.52 7.64 -10.26
CA THR A 114 7.13 8.61 -9.33
C THR A 114 8.22 9.42 -10.01
N ARG A 115 9.12 8.79 -10.79
CA ARG A 115 10.17 9.49 -11.55
C ARG A 115 9.57 10.48 -12.55
N ASN A 116 8.51 10.11 -13.26
CA ASN A 116 7.84 10.99 -14.20
C ASN A 116 7.22 12.22 -13.51
N MET A 117 6.73 12.06 -12.29
CA MET A 117 6.25 13.17 -11.48
C MET A 117 7.39 14.10 -11.04
N ILE A 118 8.44 13.55 -10.43
CA ILE A 118 9.53 14.34 -9.86
C ILE A 118 10.38 15.03 -10.92
N ASN A 119 10.55 14.44 -12.11
CA ASN A 119 11.31 15.04 -13.20
C ASN A 119 10.74 16.39 -13.70
N LYS A 120 9.50 16.69 -13.38
CA LYS A 120 8.83 17.94 -13.74
C LYS A 120 8.92 19.00 -12.63
N ILE A 121 9.47 18.65 -11.48
CA ILE A 121 9.57 19.52 -10.31
C ILE A 121 11.02 20.02 -10.22
N PRO A 122 11.25 21.35 -10.09
CA PRO A 122 12.59 21.88 -9.86
C PRO A 122 13.24 21.27 -8.61
N ALA A 123 14.55 21.01 -8.68
CA ALA A 123 15.28 20.30 -7.63
C ALA A 123 15.13 20.99 -6.25
N GLU A 124 15.17 22.33 -6.22
CA GLU A 124 14.98 23.12 -4.99
C GLU A 124 13.59 22.94 -4.36
N LYS A 125 12.60 22.51 -5.13
CA LYS A 125 11.24 22.23 -4.66
C LYS A 125 11.03 20.78 -4.25
N LEU A 126 11.87 19.87 -4.70
CA LEU A 126 11.78 18.45 -4.32
C LEU A 126 12.06 18.25 -2.83
N ASP A 127 13.08 18.93 -2.29
CA ASP A 127 13.37 18.84 -0.86
C ASP A 127 12.24 19.40 -0.01
N GLU A 128 11.65 20.53 -0.40
CA GLU A 128 10.49 21.11 0.27
C GLU A 128 9.28 20.17 0.23
N LEU A 129 9.03 19.53 -0.92
CA LEU A 129 7.96 18.56 -1.08
C LEU A 129 8.16 17.35 -0.16
N VAL A 130 9.34 16.75 -0.18
CA VAL A 130 9.66 15.58 0.64
C VAL A 130 9.56 15.90 2.13
N GLN A 131 10.08 17.05 2.57
CA GLN A 131 9.97 17.47 3.97
C GLN A 131 8.51 17.70 4.39
N SER A 132 7.67 18.22 3.49
CA SER A 132 6.24 18.40 3.75
C SER A 132 5.52 17.03 3.91
N MET A 133 5.86 16.05 3.08
CA MET A 133 5.33 14.69 3.18
C MET A 133 5.75 14.03 4.50
N ILE A 134 7.03 14.12 4.88
CA ILE A 134 7.55 13.59 6.14
C ILE A 134 6.81 14.22 7.33
N LYS A 135 6.55 15.53 7.27
CA LYS A 135 5.81 16.22 8.32
C LYS A 135 4.37 15.74 8.44
N ILE A 136 3.68 15.55 7.31
CA ILE A 136 2.32 14.98 7.30
C ILE A 136 2.33 13.58 7.92
N GLU A 137 3.27 12.72 7.50
CA GLU A 137 3.41 11.36 8.01
C GLU A 137 3.66 11.35 9.52
N SER A 138 4.59 12.18 10.01
CA SER A 138 4.89 12.28 11.44
C SER A 138 3.67 12.68 12.27
N ILE A 139 2.91 13.68 11.81
CA ILE A 139 1.69 14.11 12.52
C ILE A 139 0.66 12.98 12.56
N LEU A 140 0.45 12.27 11.46
CA LEU A 140 -0.55 11.20 11.40
C LEU A 140 -0.14 9.97 12.22
N LYS A 141 1.16 9.64 12.28
CA LYS A 141 1.67 8.53 13.09
C LYS A 141 1.40 8.69 14.57
N ASP A 142 1.46 9.90 15.09
CA ASP A 142 1.16 10.17 16.51
C ASP A 142 -0.27 9.76 16.90
N TYR A 143 -1.16 9.67 15.92
CA TYR A 143 -2.58 9.35 16.11
C TYR A 143 -3.03 8.09 15.35
N GLU A 144 -2.11 7.32 14.78
CA GLU A 144 -2.41 6.18 13.90
C GLU A 144 -3.34 5.15 14.55
N ASN A 145 -3.17 4.91 15.85
CA ASN A 145 -3.99 3.95 16.60
C ASN A 145 -5.39 4.50 16.97
N GLU A 146 -5.62 5.80 16.79
CA GLU A 146 -6.87 6.48 17.11
C GLU A 146 -7.73 6.76 15.86
N ILE A 147 -7.13 6.68 14.69
CA ILE A 147 -7.75 6.87 13.39
C ILE A 147 -8.29 5.53 12.87
#